data_0ca2e2b6f9eddabd803cfa9f20b74921
#
_entry.id   0ca2e2b6f9eddabd803cfa9f20b74921
#
_cell.length_a   1.000
_cell.length_b   1.000
_cell.length_c   1.000
_cell.angle_alpha   90.00
_cell.angle_beta   90.00
_cell.angle_gamma   90.00
#
_symmetry.space_group_name_H-M   'P 1'
#
loop_
_entity.id
_entity.type
_entity.pdbx_description
1 polymer ?
#
loop_
_entity_poly.entity_id
_entity_poly.type
_entity_poly.pdbx_seq_one_letter_code
_entity_poly.pdbx_strand_id
1 'polypeptide(L)'
;VELRQKICNAAVKLMKHVHYLNAGTVEFLVDQDEKHFYFIEVNPRVQVEHTVTEMITDVDIVKTQILIAEGYSIDSPEIAIGQQQDIWYKGVAIQCRITTEDPQNNFMPDTGKIIAYRSGGGPGIRLDAGTAYAGAVITPYYDSLLVKVTAHALHPKDTIHKMLRCLDEFRISGVKTNIYFLQNMLRTRDFQEGKCDVNYIDRNPWLLQEPDLISDRGTKLLSYIGDITVNGYAGAGHKEKPDFAPLPVLDASKEEAPKGTRQLLDELGPEKFAKWVLDRKEVMFMDTTYRDAHQSLLATRVRTHDIMKAIHYTAVHVPELFSFENWGGATFDVAYRFLDESPWDRLRQMRKAAPNILFQMLTRGANTVGYTNYPENVVRHFIDQAADNGIDVFRIFDCLNQLNHMTVSIDEVRKKNKIAEACFCYTGDIMDPSRQKYSLKYYTDLAKEMKNAGANIIAIKDMAGLLKPEAAYALISALKDAVDLPIHLHSHEGGGCTLYSYAKAVDAGVDIVDYNFSGRYCGCGYRRPFQRHQPAFHDCHVLCAAEPSPSAEAGYRCAGNH
;
A
#
# COMPACT_ATOMS: atom_id res chain seq x y z
N VAL A 1 31.33 19.53 5.58
CA VAL A 1 31.90 18.88 4.39
C VAL A 1 32.37 17.47 4.70
N GLU A 2 33.17 17.26 5.74
CA GLU A 2 33.74 15.95 6.08
C GLU A 2 32.68 14.91 6.46
N LEU A 3 31.73 15.24 7.31
CA LEU A 3 30.63 14.35 7.70
C LEU A 3 29.79 13.93 6.48
N ARG A 4 29.44 14.89 5.64
CA ARG A 4 28.72 14.62 4.39
C ARG A 4 29.44 13.58 3.52
N GLN A 5 30.75 13.74 3.35
CA GLN A 5 31.56 12.80 2.57
C GLN A 5 31.55 11.40 3.20
N LYS A 6 31.63 11.32 4.54
CA LYS A 6 31.55 10.05 5.26
C LYS A 6 30.21 9.34 5.06
N ILE A 7 29.10 10.08 5.15
CA ILE A 7 27.75 9.55 4.91
C ILE A 7 27.60 9.06 3.47
N CYS A 8 27.96 9.88 2.48
CA CYS A 8 27.89 9.49 1.07
C CYS A 8 28.74 8.26 0.77
N ASN A 9 29.96 8.20 1.31
CA ASN A 9 30.84 7.04 1.14
C ASN A 9 30.28 5.78 1.79
N ALA A 10 29.63 5.91 2.94
CA ALA A 10 28.96 4.78 3.62
C ALA A 10 27.80 4.22 2.77
N ALA A 11 26.98 5.11 2.20
CA ALA A 11 25.90 4.72 1.30
C ALA A 11 26.43 3.99 0.06
N VAL A 12 27.44 4.56 -0.63
CA VAL A 12 28.05 3.94 -1.81
C VAL A 12 28.69 2.59 -1.46
N LYS A 13 29.40 2.50 -0.33
CA LYS A 13 29.99 1.23 0.14
C LYS A 13 28.94 0.16 0.37
N LEU A 14 27.82 0.53 1.00
CA LEU A 14 26.71 -0.39 1.25
C LEU A 14 26.12 -0.89 -0.07
N MET A 15 25.81 0.02 -0.99
CA MET A 15 25.20 -0.34 -2.29
C MET A 15 26.12 -1.20 -3.14
N LYS A 16 27.44 -0.92 -3.16
CA LYS A 16 28.42 -1.78 -3.82
C LYS A 16 28.50 -3.17 -3.21
N HIS A 17 28.43 -3.27 -1.88
CA HIS A 17 28.51 -4.56 -1.19
C HIS A 17 27.32 -5.47 -1.52
N VAL A 18 26.14 -4.91 -1.67
CA VAL A 18 24.91 -5.67 -2.00
C VAL A 18 24.66 -5.77 -3.51
N HIS A 19 25.58 -5.28 -4.35
CA HIS A 19 25.43 -5.23 -5.81
C HIS A 19 24.12 -4.61 -6.26
N TYR A 20 23.75 -3.48 -5.61
CA TYR A 20 22.48 -2.82 -5.87
C TYR A 20 22.46 -2.22 -7.28
N LEU A 21 21.34 -2.45 -7.98
CA LEU A 21 21.07 -1.88 -9.29
C LEU A 21 19.94 -0.85 -9.20
N ASN A 22 20.05 0.21 -10.00
CA ASN A 22 19.07 1.26 -10.15
C ASN A 22 19.09 2.29 -8.99
N ALA A 23 18.06 3.15 -8.89
CA ALA A 23 17.99 4.21 -7.89
C ALA A 23 17.49 3.70 -6.53
N GLY A 24 18.01 4.30 -5.47
CA GLY A 24 17.60 4.04 -4.10
C GLY A 24 18.04 5.17 -3.18
N THR A 25 17.48 5.20 -1.99
CA THR A 25 17.83 6.17 -0.94
C THR A 25 18.29 5.42 0.30
N VAL A 26 19.44 5.81 0.83
CA VAL A 26 19.97 5.31 2.11
C VAL A 26 19.77 6.38 3.17
N GLU A 27 19.08 6.05 4.22
CA GLU A 27 18.75 6.98 5.31
C GLU A 27 19.67 6.78 6.51
N PHE A 28 20.11 7.90 7.07
CA PHE A 28 20.98 7.95 8.24
C PHE A 28 20.46 8.94 9.27
N LEU A 29 20.57 8.59 10.54
CA LEU A 29 20.40 9.50 11.64
C LEU A 29 21.76 10.11 12.02
N VAL A 30 21.83 11.43 12.13
CA VAL A 30 23.03 12.15 12.57
C VAL A 30 22.86 12.59 14.01
N ASP A 31 23.84 12.35 14.85
CA ASP A 31 23.83 12.77 16.26
C ASP A 31 23.96 14.29 16.39
N GLN A 32 23.49 14.84 17.50
CA GLN A 32 23.54 16.29 17.77
C GLN A 32 24.97 16.86 17.81
N ASP A 33 25.97 16.02 18.09
CA ASP A 33 27.38 16.41 18.05
C ASP A 33 27.93 16.54 16.61
N GLU A 34 27.14 16.17 15.58
CA GLU A 34 27.49 16.12 14.17
C GLU A 34 28.76 15.29 13.85
N LYS A 35 29.13 14.37 14.75
CA LYS A 35 30.32 13.51 14.58
C LYS A 35 29.96 12.08 14.23
N HIS A 36 28.82 11.62 14.72
CA HIS A 36 28.38 10.25 14.55
C HIS A 36 27.13 10.21 13.68
N PHE A 37 27.04 9.17 12.88
CA PHE A 37 25.84 8.88 12.09
C PHE A 37 25.55 7.38 12.13
N TYR A 38 24.28 7.06 12.06
CA TYR A 38 23.76 5.71 12.23
C TYR A 38 22.87 5.38 11.04
N PHE A 39 23.04 4.18 10.50
CA PHE A 39 22.19 3.67 9.42
C PHE A 39 20.79 3.40 9.95
N ILE A 40 19.77 3.82 9.20
CA ILE A 40 18.37 3.55 9.51
C ILE A 40 17.84 2.49 8.53
N GLU A 41 17.70 2.87 7.26
CA GLU A 41 17.10 1.99 6.26
C GLU A 41 17.57 2.32 4.83
N VAL A 42 17.22 1.43 3.91
CA VAL A 42 17.33 1.67 2.47
C VAL A 42 15.93 1.61 1.86
N ASN A 43 15.57 2.64 1.14
CA ASN A 43 14.40 2.64 0.28
C ASN A 43 14.82 2.27 -1.15
N PRO A 44 14.60 1.02 -1.61
CA PRO A 44 15.09 0.53 -2.89
C PRO A 44 14.20 0.99 -4.06
N ARG A 45 13.97 2.28 -4.14
CA ARG A 45 13.11 2.94 -5.11
C ARG A 45 13.44 4.43 -5.17
N VAL A 46 12.94 5.12 -6.19
CA VAL A 46 12.89 6.58 -6.17
C VAL A 46 11.95 7.05 -5.06
N GLN A 47 12.36 8.09 -4.33
CA GLN A 47 11.54 8.71 -3.27
C GLN A 47 10.91 10.02 -3.74
N VAL A 48 9.90 10.49 -3.00
CA VAL A 48 9.18 11.72 -3.31
C VAL A 48 10.11 12.93 -3.38
N GLU A 49 11.13 12.96 -2.52
CA GLU A 49 12.12 14.03 -2.39
C GLU A 49 13.27 14.01 -3.40
N HIS A 50 13.29 13.08 -4.37
CA HIS A 50 14.32 12.98 -5.40
C HIS A 50 14.60 14.31 -6.14
N THR A 51 13.59 15.16 -6.24
CA THR A 51 13.68 16.43 -6.95
C THR A 51 14.72 17.38 -6.37
N VAL A 52 15.03 17.29 -5.06
CA VAL A 52 16.11 18.06 -4.43
C VAL A 52 17.46 17.66 -5.03
N THR A 53 17.71 16.37 -5.14
CA THR A 53 18.94 15.85 -5.75
C THR A 53 19.03 16.24 -7.22
N GLU A 54 17.97 16.08 -7.98
CA GLU A 54 17.93 16.44 -9.40
C GLU A 54 18.23 17.94 -9.61
N MET A 55 17.64 18.81 -8.78
CA MET A 55 17.83 20.25 -8.91
C MET A 55 19.24 20.75 -8.58
N ILE A 56 19.99 20.03 -7.73
CA ILE A 56 21.37 20.44 -7.39
C ILE A 56 22.42 19.74 -8.24
N THR A 57 22.11 18.58 -8.86
CA THR A 57 23.06 17.77 -9.64
C THR A 57 22.83 17.82 -11.14
N ASP A 58 21.66 18.28 -11.57
CA ASP A 58 21.18 18.23 -12.96
C ASP A 58 21.07 16.79 -13.52
N VAL A 59 20.98 15.78 -12.63
CA VAL A 59 20.80 14.38 -12.98
C VAL A 59 19.31 14.04 -12.96
N ASP A 60 18.75 13.66 -14.09
CA ASP A 60 17.39 13.11 -14.19
C ASP A 60 17.39 11.65 -13.72
N ILE A 61 17.00 11.45 -12.44
CA ILE A 61 17.02 10.14 -11.80
C ILE A 61 16.06 9.17 -12.48
N VAL A 62 14.87 9.62 -12.85
CA VAL A 62 13.84 8.76 -13.46
C VAL A 62 14.28 8.31 -14.87
N LYS A 63 14.77 9.22 -15.67
CA LYS A 63 15.39 8.88 -16.98
C LYS A 63 16.55 7.89 -16.81
N THR A 64 17.41 8.15 -15.83
CA THR A 64 18.55 7.28 -15.53
C THR A 64 18.09 5.87 -15.13
N GLN A 65 17.01 5.75 -14.35
CA GLN A 65 16.45 4.44 -14.00
C GLN A 65 16.00 3.64 -15.24
N ILE A 66 15.39 4.32 -16.21
CA ILE A 66 14.95 3.70 -17.47
C ILE A 66 16.16 3.22 -18.27
N LEU A 67 17.17 4.07 -18.44
CA LEU A 67 18.37 3.73 -19.18
C LEU A 67 19.15 2.57 -18.54
N ILE A 68 19.25 2.54 -17.20
CA ILE A 68 19.86 1.40 -16.48
C ILE A 68 19.05 0.12 -16.74
N ALA A 69 17.73 0.19 -16.77
CA ALA A 69 16.87 -0.96 -17.05
C ALA A 69 17.03 -1.45 -18.52
N GLU A 70 17.37 -0.56 -19.44
CA GLU A 70 17.74 -0.88 -20.83
C GLU A 70 19.16 -1.46 -20.97
N GLY A 71 19.94 -1.48 -19.88
CA GLY A 71 21.27 -2.07 -19.84
C GLY A 71 22.44 -1.09 -19.96
N TYR A 72 22.18 0.22 -19.95
CA TYR A 72 23.23 1.22 -19.94
C TYR A 72 23.94 1.29 -18.59
N SER A 73 25.25 1.49 -18.61
CA SER A 73 26.05 1.75 -17.40
C SER A 73 25.97 3.23 -17.02
N ILE A 74 26.15 3.55 -15.73
CA ILE A 74 26.11 4.93 -15.22
C ILE A 74 27.20 5.83 -15.79
N ASP A 75 28.26 5.26 -16.32
CA ASP A 75 29.35 5.94 -17.00
C ASP A 75 29.19 5.96 -18.54
N SER A 76 28.13 5.41 -19.08
CA SER A 76 27.80 5.50 -20.50
C SER A 76 27.50 6.96 -20.92
N PRO A 77 27.74 7.34 -22.17
CA PRO A 77 27.45 8.69 -22.67
C PRO A 77 26.00 9.11 -22.53
N GLU A 78 25.07 8.15 -22.54
CA GLU A 78 23.62 8.37 -22.43
C GLU A 78 23.20 8.80 -21.02
N ILE A 79 23.92 8.35 -20.00
CA ILE A 79 23.67 8.66 -18.59
C ILE A 79 24.67 9.72 -18.08
N ALA A 80 25.96 9.56 -18.40
CA ALA A 80 27.04 10.50 -18.13
C ALA A 80 27.22 10.92 -16.66
N ILE A 81 26.86 10.03 -15.69
CA ILE A 81 27.05 10.29 -14.26
C ILE A 81 28.52 10.05 -13.85
N GLY A 82 29.19 9.04 -14.44
CA GLY A 82 30.55 8.70 -14.14
C GLY A 82 30.79 8.15 -12.74
N GLN A 83 31.87 8.53 -12.12
CA GLN A 83 32.25 8.13 -10.76
C GLN A 83 31.70 9.13 -9.72
N GLN A 84 31.67 8.75 -8.45
CA GLN A 84 31.19 9.60 -7.35
C GLN A 84 31.87 10.98 -7.29
N GLN A 85 33.11 11.07 -7.63
CA GLN A 85 33.87 12.33 -7.66
C GLN A 85 33.53 13.24 -8.84
N ASP A 86 32.93 12.69 -9.88
CA ASP A 86 32.58 13.41 -11.11
C ASP A 86 31.21 14.09 -10.97
N ILE A 87 30.44 13.71 -9.92
CA ILE A 87 29.15 14.30 -9.66
C ILE A 87 29.33 15.71 -9.15
N TRP A 88 28.87 16.64 -10.00
CA TRP A 88 28.90 18.05 -9.69
C TRP A 88 27.54 18.46 -9.08
N TYR A 89 27.58 19.32 -8.08
CA TYR A 89 26.38 19.88 -7.49
C TYR A 89 26.51 21.39 -7.27
N LYS A 90 25.42 22.11 -7.45
CA LYS A 90 25.40 23.57 -7.36
C LYS A 90 24.22 24.08 -6.57
N GLY A 91 24.51 24.98 -5.63
CA GLY A 91 23.49 25.66 -4.87
C GLY A 91 22.81 24.78 -3.81
N VAL A 92 21.60 25.16 -3.47
CA VAL A 92 20.75 24.54 -2.46
C VAL A 92 19.35 24.38 -3.02
N ALA A 93 18.70 23.27 -2.75
CA ALA A 93 17.31 23.04 -3.08
C ALA A 93 16.50 22.70 -1.83
N ILE A 94 15.26 23.13 -1.79
CA ILE A 94 14.28 22.83 -0.75
C ILE A 94 13.03 22.32 -1.45
N GLN A 95 12.49 21.19 -0.99
CA GLN A 95 11.21 20.66 -1.47
C GLN A 95 10.15 20.84 -0.39
N CYS A 96 8.99 21.35 -0.78
CA CYS A 96 7.76 21.37 0.01
C CYS A 96 6.70 20.50 -0.65
N ARG A 97 6.06 19.63 0.13
CA ARG A 97 4.89 18.86 -0.30
C ARG A 97 3.64 19.61 0.10
N ILE A 98 2.90 20.11 -0.87
CA ILE A 98 1.58 20.71 -0.62
C ILE A 98 0.57 19.58 -0.61
N THR A 99 -0.08 19.38 0.55
CA THR A 99 -1.03 18.31 0.81
C THR A 99 -2.38 18.88 1.21
N THR A 100 -3.45 18.11 1.02
CA THR A 100 -4.78 18.42 1.54
C THR A 100 -4.92 17.92 2.97
N GLU A 101 -4.17 18.50 3.87
CA GLU A 101 -4.14 18.17 5.29
C GLU A 101 -4.37 19.41 6.13
N ASP A 102 -5.07 19.25 7.25
CA ASP A 102 -5.33 20.31 8.22
C ASP A 102 -4.33 20.25 9.37
N PRO A 103 -3.28 21.10 9.39
CA PRO A 103 -2.30 21.09 10.46
C PRO A 103 -2.88 21.35 11.85
N GLN A 104 -3.94 22.15 11.96
CA GLN A 104 -4.60 22.44 13.24
C GLN A 104 -5.33 21.22 13.79
N ASN A 105 -5.66 20.27 12.94
CA ASN A 105 -6.34 19.02 13.30
C ASN A 105 -5.40 17.83 13.10
N ASN A 106 -4.19 17.89 13.64
CA ASN A 106 -3.19 16.83 13.59
C ASN A 106 -2.94 16.28 12.16
N PHE A 107 -2.89 17.16 11.16
CA PHE A 107 -2.70 16.79 9.75
C PHE A 107 -3.75 15.80 9.22
N MET A 108 -4.97 15.84 9.76
CA MET A 108 -6.06 15.05 9.19
C MET A 108 -6.27 15.41 7.72
N PRO A 109 -6.35 14.41 6.83
CA PRO A 109 -6.66 14.66 5.42
C PRO A 109 -8.01 15.36 5.26
N ASP A 110 -8.01 16.45 4.51
CA ASP A 110 -9.24 17.14 4.11
C ASP A 110 -9.66 16.69 2.71
N THR A 111 -10.95 16.54 2.50
CA THR A 111 -11.54 16.02 1.27
C THR A 111 -12.56 16.97 0.71
N GLY A 112 -12.70 16.99 -0.60
CA GLY A 112 -13.64 17.89 -1.25
C GLY A 112 -13.31 18.12 -2.72
N LYS A 113 -14.03 19.05 -3.33
CA LYS A 113 -13.77 19.45 -4.70
C LYS A 113 -12.90 20.72 -4.73
N ILE A 114 -11.79 20.65 -5.43
CA ILE A 114 -10.96 21.84 -5.68
C ILE A 114 -11.73 22.79 -6.58
N ILE A 115 -12.08 23.96 -6.04
CA ILE A 115 -12.82 25.00 -6.77
C ILE A 115 -11.88 25.85 -7.62
N ALA A 116 -10.73 26.21 -7.06
CA ALA A 116 -9.69 26.94 -7.76
C ALA A 116 -8.32 26.35 -7.46
N TYR A 117 -7.50 26.23 -8.49
CA TYR A 117 -6.10 25.83 -8.39
C TYR A 117 -5.25 26.75 -9.25
N ARG A 118 -4.29 27.43 -8.63
CA ARG A 118 -3.25 28.22 -9.29
C ARG A 118 -1.95 28.00 -8.54
N SER A 119 -0.90 27.63 -9.27
CA SER A 119 0.45 27.45 -8.73
C SER A 119 1.29 28.72 -8.92
N GLY A 120 2.26 28.90 -8.04
CA GLY A 120 3.37 29.81 -8.26
C GLY A 120 4.38 29.21 -9.25
N GLY A 121 5.30 30.04 -9.76
CA GLY A 121 6.31 29.59 -10.71
C GLY A 121 7.47 30.57 -10.84
N GLY A 122 8.30 30.40 -11.89
CA GLY A 122 9.42 31.27 -12.21
C GLY A 122 10.80 30.64 -12.03
N PRO A 123 11.88 31.40 -12.29
CA PRO A 123 13.24 30.84 -12.28
C PRO A 123 13.65 30.21 -10.95
N GLY A 124 14.07 28.94 -11.01
CA GLY A 124 14.46 28.15 -9.84
C GLY A 124 13.31 27.56 -9.05
N ILE A 125 12.09 27.51 -9.61
CA ILE A 125 10.94 26.76 -9.10
C ILE A 125 10.64 25.62 -10.06
N ARG A 126 10.54 24.42 -9.52
CA ARG A 126 10.07 23.22 -10.19
C ARG A 126 8.79 22.74 -9.51
N LEU A 127 7.83 22.36 -10.30
CA LEU A 127 6.55 21.79 -9.85
C LEU A 127 6.41 20.38 -10.39
N ASP A 128 6.22 19.41 -9.51
CA ASP A 128 5.86 18.04 -9.86
C ASP A 128 4.44 17.81 -9.37
N ALA A 129 3.49 17.98 -10.30
CA ALA A 129 2.07 17.91 -10.00
C ALA A 129 1.61 16.47 -9.76
N GLY A 130 0.73 16.32 -8.77
CA GLY A 130 -0.10 15.15 -8.58
C GLY A 130 -1.44 15.30 -9.32
N THR A 131 -2.53 15.04 -8.63
CA THR A 131 -3.90 15.09 -9.18
C THR A 131 -4.57 16.47 -9.05
N ALA A 132 -3.81 17.53 -8.78
CA ALA A 132 -4.34 18.84 -8.47
C ALA A 132 -4.66 19.68 -9.72
N TYR A 133 -5.95 19.91 -9.96
CA TYR A 133 -6.46 20.87 -10.95
C TYR A 133 -7.84 21.39 -10.52
N ALA A 134 -8.25 22.50 -11.07
CA ALA A 134 -9.58 23.07 -10.77
C ALA A 134 -10.68 22.09 -11.21
N GLY A 135 -11.53 21.69 -10.27
CA GLY A 135 -12.57 20.69 -10.48
C GLY A 135 -12.21 19.28 -10.03
N ALA A 136 -10.95 18.99 -9.68
CA ALA A 136 -10.55 17.71 -9.12
C ALA A 136 -11.29 17.41 -7.80
N VAL A 137 -11.67 16.16 -7.61
CA VAL A 137 -12.29 15.70 -6.37
C VAL A 137 -11.23 14.96 -5.55
N ILE A 138 -10.91 15.53 -4.40
CA ILE A 138 -10.00 14.90 -3.42
C ILE A 138 -10.82 13.95 -2.59
N THR A 139 -10.43 12.67 -2.65
CA THR A 139 -11.10 11.59 -1.94
C THR A 139 -10.26 11.13 -0.73
N PRO A 140 -10.86 10.52 0.28
CA PRO A 140 -10.13 9.96 1.41
C PRO A 140 -9.38 8.65 1.08
N TYR A 141 -9.44 8.18 -0.15
CA TYR A 141 -8.95 6.85 -0.55
C TYR A 141 -7.52 6.84 -1.06
N TYR A 142 -6.97 8.01 -1.37
CA TYR A 142 -5.61 8.18 -1.90
C TYR A 142 -4.82 9.17 -1.05
N ASP A 143 -3.51 9.24 -1.31
CA ASP A 143 -2.61 10.19 -0.67
C ASP A 143 -3.09 11.64 -0.90
N SER A 144 -2.91 12.46 0.12
CA SER A 144 -3.31 13.87 0.16
C SER A 144 -2.41 14.79 -0.68
N LEU A 145 -1.36 14.28 -1.33
CA LEU A 145 -0.38 15.06 -2.06
C LEU A 145 -0.98 15.73 -3.30
N LEU A 146 -0.98 17.06 -3.32
CA LEU A 146 -1.41 17.85 -4.48
C LEU A 146 -0.25 18.13 -5.44
N VAL A 147 0.86 18.62 -4.93
CA VAL A 147 2.03 19.01 -5.73
C VAL A 147 3.29 19.05 -4.86
N LYS A 148 4.41 18.66 -5.43
CA LYS A 148 5.74 18.94 -4.89
C LYS A 148 6.25 20.23 -5.49
N VAL A 149 6.64 21.16 -4.64
CA VAL A 149 7.33 22.41 -5.03
C VAL A 149 8.77 22.27 -4.64
N THR A 150 9.68 22.40 -5.60
CA THR A 150 11.11 22.41 -5.33
C THR A 150 11.70 23.76 -5.75
N ALA A 151 12.23 24.50 -4.78
CA ALA A 151 12.94 25.75 -5.03
C ALA A 151 14.46 25.52 -5.04
N HIS A 152 15.16 26.17 -5.95
CA HIS A 152 16.61 26.12 -6.08
C HIS A 152 17.21 27.52 -6.22
N ALA A 153 18.30 27.76 -5.51
CA ALA A 153 19.15 28.94 -5.66
C ALA A 153 20.59 28.65 -5.23
N LEU A 154 21.49 29.61 -5.45
CA LEU A 154 22.89 29.46 -5.07
C LEU A 154 23.11 29.47 -3.56
N HIS A 155 22.25 30.16 -2.81
CA HIS A 155 22.38 30.31 -1.36
C HIS A 155 21.10 29.88 -0.64
N PRO A 156 21.19 29.31 0.59
CA PRO A 156 20.04 28.84 1.36
C PRO A 156 18.96 29.92 1.55
N LYS A 157 19.37 31.15 1.87
CA LYS A 157 18.45 32.26 2.11
C LYS A 157 17.63 32.61 0.87
N ASP A 158 18.25 32.61 -0.31
CA ASP A 158 17.56 32.90 -1.56
C ASP A 158 16.62 31.77 -1.95
N THR A 159 16.99 30.51 -1.64
CA THR A 159 16.13 29.34 -1.86
C THR A 159 14.87 29.43 -0.99
N ILE A 160 15.02 29.80 0.29
CA ILE A 160 13.89 29.99 1.22
C ILE A 160 12.99 31.12 0.74
N HIS A 161 13.55 32.27 0.33
CA HIS A 161 12.75 33.39 -0.20
C HIS A 161 11.96 33.00 -1.46
N LYS A 162 12.59 32.24 -2.38
CA LYS A 162 11.89 31.72 -3.58
C LYS A 162 10.75 30.78 -3.20
N MET A 163 10.98 29.87 -2.24
CA MET A 163 9.96 28.96 -1.77
C MET A 163 8.80 29.69 -1.12
N LEU A 164 9.08 30.61 -0.21
CA LEU A 164 8.04 31.43 0.44
C LEU A 164 7.21 32.21 -0.58
N ARG A 165 7.85 32.90 -1.55
CA ARG A 165 7.16 33.59 -2.63
C ARG A 165 6.26 32.65 -3.42
N CYS A 166 6.78 31.47 -3.79
CA CYS A 166 6.01 30.50 -4.53
C CYS A 166 4.79 30.02 -3.73
N LEU A 167 4.96 29.70 -2.43
CA LEU A 167 3.87 29.30 -1.55
C LEU A 167 2.83 30.42 -1.36
N ASP A 168 3.26 31.70 -1.29
CA ASP A 168 2.37 32.87 -1.21
C ASP A 168 1.54 33.06 -2.49
N GLU A 169 2.05 32.63 -3.65
CA GLU A 169 1.38 32.72 -4.95
C GLU A 169 0.36 31.60 -5.18
N PHE A 170 0.44 30.49 -4.41
CA PHE A 170 -0.53 29.41 -4.54
C PHE A 170 -1.94 29.88 -4.16
N ARG A 171 -2.91 29.48 -4.96
CA ARG A 171 -4.34 29.65 -4.70
C ARG A 171 -5.03 28.30 -4.86
N ILE A 172 -5.33 27.68 -3.75
CA ILE A 172 -6.09 26.43 -3.69
C ILE A 172 -7.31 26.70 -2.81
N SER A 173 -8.49 26.45 -3.33
CA SER A 173 -9.73 26.62 -2.59
C SER A 173 -10.66 25.43 -2.79
N GLY A 174 -11.53 25.20 -1.82
CA GLY A 174 -12.44 24.06 -1.77
C GLY A 174 -11.95 22.91 -0.86
N VAL A 175 -10.67 22.93 -0.48
CA VAL A 175 -10.04 22.03 0.49
C VAL A 175 -9.03 22.80 1.34
N LYS A 176 -8.80 22.37 2.56
CA LYS A 176 -7.70 22.85 3.41
C LYS A 176 -6.37 22.33 2.88
N THR A 177 -5.30 23.05 3.14
CA THR A 177 -3.94 22.66 2.78
C THR A 177 -2.96 23.00 3.89
N ASN A 178 -1.80 22.35 3.87
CA ASN A 178 -0.72 22.57 4.80
C ASN A 178 0.18 23.77 4.45
N ILE A 179 -0.20 24.64 3.49
CA ILE A 179 0.67 25.72 2.98
C ILE A 179 1.15 26.65 4.10
N TYR A 180 0.25 27.09 4.98
CA TYR A 180 0.63 28.01 6.07
C TYR A 180 1.62 27.38 7.06
N PHE A 181 1.50 26.08 7.34
CA PHE A 181 2.46 25.34 8.15
C PHE A 181 3.85 25.35 7.51
N LEU A 182 3.93 25.07 6.20
CA LEU A 182 5.19 25.13 5.44
C LEU A 182 5.79 26.53 5.48
N GLN A 183 4.99 27.56 5.34
CA GLN A 183 5.44 28.97 5.43
C GLN A 183 5.93 29.30 6.85
N ASN A 184 5.20 28.89 7.88
CA ASN A 184 5.62 29.10 9.28
C ASN A 184 6.98 28.43 9.51
N MET A 185 7.16 27.17 9.09
CA MET A 185 8.42 26.43 9.21
C MET A 185 9.59 27.14 8.54
N LEU A 186 9.41 27.57 7.28
CA LEU A 186 10.44 28.27 6.49
C LEU A 186 10.84 29.64 7.08
N ARG A 187 9.94 30.28 7.83
CA ARG A 187 10.19 31.58 8.47
C ARG A 187 10.92 31.45 9.81
N THR A 188 11.01 30.25 10.37
CA THR A 188 11.73 30.06 11.65
C THR A 188 13.23 30.29 11.46
N ARG A 189 13.84 30.90 12.48
CA ARG A 189 15.28 31.14 12.48
C ARG A 189 16.05 29.80 12.52
N ASP A 190 15.55 28.86 13.29
CA ASP A 190 16.20 27.55 13.44
C ASP A 190 16.25 26.78 12.13
N PHE A 191 15.16 26.80 11.34
CA PHE A 191 15.17 26.22 9.99
C PHE A 191 16.18 26.92 9.08
N GLN A 192 16.20 28.26 9.08
CA GLN A 192 17.12 29.06 8.27
C GLN A 192 18.58 28.84 8.62
N GLU A 193 18.87 28.54 9.88
CA GLU A 193 20.21 28.24 10.41
C GLU A 193 20.54 26.74 10.38
N GLY A 194 19.62 25.86 9.93
CA GLY A 194 19.82 24.41 9.87
C GLY A 194 19.86 23.72 11.24
N LYS A 195 19.16 24.26 12.24
CA LYS A 195 19.16 23.77 13.63
C LYS A 195 17.94 22.91 13.99
N CYS A 196 17.09 22.59 13.05
CA CYS A 196 15.94 21.74 13.30
C CYS A 196 16.38 20.27 13.48
N ASP A 197 15.86 19.64 14.50
CA ASP A 197 15.99 18.21 14.76
C ASP A 197 14.64 17.49 14.57
N VAL A 198 14.63 16.17 14.78
CA VAL A 198 13.46 15.30 14.58
C VAL A 198 12.26 15.64 15.46
N ASN A 199 12.46 16.34 16.58
CA ASN A 199 11.40 16.71 17.52
C ASN A 199 11.03 18.22 17.41
N TYR A 200 11.52 18.90 16.38
CA TYR A 200 11.36 20.35 16.26
C TYR A 200 9.90 20.78 16.18
N ILE A 201 9.09 20.08 15.40
CA ILE A 201 7.66 20.38 15.21
C ILE A 201 6.91 20.20 16.55
N ASP A 202 7.14 19.10 17.25
CA ASP A 202 6.47 18.78 18.53
C ASP A 202 6.76 19.82 19.62
N ARG A 203 7.98 20.38 19.62
CA ARG A 203 8.35 21.45 20.54
C ARG A 203 7.82 22.83 20.16
N ASN A 204 7.30 22.99 18.93
CA ASN A 204 6.85 24.26 18.40
C ASN A 204 5.40 24.18 17.87
N PRO A 205 4.40 23.90 18.71
CA PRO A 205 3.01 23.69 18.25
C PRO A 205 2.39 24.93 17.59
N TRP A 206 2.95 26.12 17.80
CA TRP A 206 2.54 27.34 17.11
C TRP A 206 2.75 27.28 15.58
N LEU A 207 3.63 26.40 15.09
CA LEU A 207 3.83 26.17 13.66
C LEU A 207 2.54 25.70 12.97
N LEU A 208 1.68 25.01 13.73
CA LEU A 208 0.41 24.45 13.25
C LEU A 208 -0.73 25.48 13.24
N GLN A 209 -0.49 26.70 13.72
CA GLN A 209 -1.51 27.74 13.75
C GLN A 209 -1.52 28.51 12.44
N GLU A 210 -2.70 28.65 11.86
CA GLU A 210 -2.89 29.53 10.74
C GLU A 210 -2.68 30.99 11.21
N PRO A 211 -1.84 31.78 10.54
CA PRO A 211 -1.67 33.18 10.92
C PRO A 211 -3.01 33.91 10.77
N ASP A 212 -3.31 34.80 11.73
CA ASP A 212 -4.47 35.66 11.66
C ASP A 212 -4.39 36.51 10.37
N LEU A 213 -4.93 35.97 9.29
CA LEU A 213 -5.09 36.71 8.06
C LEU A 213 -6.00 37.89 8.38
N ILE A 214 -5.51 39.09 8.17
CA ILE A 214 -6.38 40.28 8.14
C ILE A 214 -7.39 40.00 7.03
N SER A 215 -8.53 39.41 7.42
CA SER A 215 -9.54 39.01 6.47
C SER A 215 -10.16 40.28 5.91
N ASP A 216 -9.89 40.55 4.64
CA ASP A 216 -10.55 41.62 3.94
C ASP A 216 -12.08 41.41 3.85
N ARG A 217 -12.79 42.42 3.44
CA ARG A 217 -14.25 42.37 3.30
C ARG A 217 -14.72 41.27 2.33
N GLY A 218 -13.93 41.02 1.28
CA GLY A 218 -14.20 39.98 0.29
C GLY A 218 -14.07 38.60 0.87
N THR A 219 -13.01 38.31 1.62
CA THR A 219 -12.77 37.02 2.28
C THR A 219 -13.86 36.74 3.32
N LYS A 220 -14.27 37.74 4.13
CA LYS A 220 -15.39 37.59 5.08
C LYS A 220 -16.71 37.26 4.38
N LEU A 221 -17.00 37.94 3.27
CA LEU A 221 -18.20 37.68 2.49
C LEU A 221 -18.17 36.27 1.86
N LEU A 222 -17.04 35.87 1.30
CA LEU A 222 -16.86 34.52 0.71
C LEU A 222 -16.95 33.44 1.76
N SER A 223 -16.36 33.62 2.95
CA SER A 223 -16.48 32.71 4.07
C SER A 223 -17.94 32.56 4.53
N TYR A 224 -18.67 33.66 4.61
CA TYR A 224 -20.09 33.66 4.97
C TYR A 224 -20.94 32.95 3.89
N ILE A 225 -20.71 33.25 2.61
CA ILE A 225 -21.39 32.55 1.51
C ILE A 225 -21.03 31.06 1.50
N GLY A 226 -19.76 30.72 1.73
CA GLY A 226 -19.29 29.34 1.85
C GLY A 226 -19.98 28.60 2.99
N ASP A 227 -20.05 29.20 4.17
CA ASP A 227 -20.72 28.64 5.32
C ASP A 227 -22.21 28.37 5.05
N ILE A 228 -22.92 29.35 4.50
CA ILE A 228 -24.32 29.18 4.11
C ILE A 228 -24.49 28.09 3.04
N THR A 229 -23.55 27.99 2.10
CA THR A 229 -23.65 27.02 1.01
C THR A 229 -23.41 25.57 1.50
N VAL A 230 -22.45 25.39 2.42
CA VAL A 230 -22.04 24.08 2.93
C VAL A 230 -22.92 23.63 4.09
N ASN A 231 -23.11 24.49 5.09
CA ASN A 231 -23.81 24.17 6.34
C ASN A 231 -25.30 24.51 6.27
N GLY A 232 -25.73 25.21 5.23
CA GLY A 232 -27.10 25.65 5.08
C GLY A 232 -27.39 26.94 5.85
N TYR A 233 -28.43 27.63 5.43
CA TYR A 233 -28.97 28.81 6.12
C TYR A 233 -30.04 28.35 7.11
N ALA A 234 -30.07 28.92 8.29
CA ALA A 234 -30.99 28.53 9.37
C ALA A 234 -32.51 28.57 9.02
N GLY A 235 -32.87 29.14 7.88
CA GLY A 235 -34.22 29.16 7.33
C GLY A 235 -34.40 28.39 6.02
N ALA A 236 -33.36 27.71 5.53
CA ALA A 236 -33.47 26.89 4.33
C ALA A 236 -34.12 25.54 4.70
N GLY A 237 -35.27 25.26 4.09
CA GLY A 237 -35.89 23.92 4.19
C GLY A 237 -34.90 22.81 3.80
N HIS A 238 -35.21 21.60 4.24
CA HIS A 238 -34.39 20.42 3.91
C HIS A 238 -34.01 20.38 2.43
N LYS A 239 -32.70 20.45 2.13
CA LYS A 239 -32.22 20.12 0.79
C LYS A 239 -32.56 18.64 0.55
N GLU A 240 -33.27 18.36 -0.53
CA GLU A 240 -33.42 17.01 -1.01
C GLU A 240 -32.04 16.40 -1.15
N LYS A 241 -31.86 15.21 -0.60
CA LYS A 241 -30.62 14.44 -0.78
C LYS A 241 -30.44 14.24 -2.29
N PRO A 242 -29.23 14.43 -2.83
CA PRO A 242 -28.98 14.13 -4.24
C PRO A 242 -29.45 12.71 -4.53
N ASP A 243 -30.20 12.57 -5.62
CA ASP A 243 -30.71 11.29 -6.09
C ASP A 243 -29.52 10.50 -6.65
N PHE A 244 -28.89 9.73 -5.78
CA PHE A 244 -27.87 8.78 -6.19
C PHE A 244 -28.60 7.55 -6.76
N ALA A 245 -28.13 7.05 -7.89
CA ALA A 245 -28.60 5.76 -8.40
C ALA A 245 -28.60 4.74 -7.27
N PRO A 246 -29.72 4.04 -7.02
CA PRO A 246 -29.81 3.10 -5.92
C PRO A 246 -28.70 2.05 -6.06
N LEU A 247 -27.91 1.89 -5.01
CA LEU A 247 -26.95 0.79 -4.94
C LEU A 247 -27.73 -0.52 -4.99
N PRO A 248 -27.23 -1.55 -5.70
CA PRO A 248 -27.85 -2.86 -5.66
C PRO A 248 -27.94 -3.34 -4.21
N VAL A 249 -29.13 -3.70 -3.78
CA VAL A 249 -29.36 -4.27 -2.45
C VAL A 249 -29.00 -5.75 -2.52
N LEU A 250 -27.92 -6.14 -1.84
CA LEU A 250 -27.53 -7.53 -1.65
C LEU A 250 -28.33 -8.06 -0.45
N ASP A 251 -29.53 -8.58 -0.68
CA ASP A 251 -30.41 -9.07 0.38
C ASP A 251 -30.33 -10.60 0.50
N ALA A 252 -29.63 -11.07 1.51
CA ALA A 252 -29.64 -12.44 1.98
C ALA A 252 -30.14 -12.55 3.44
N SER A 253 -30.80 -11.52 3.95
CA SER A 253 -31.19 -11.40 5.37
C SER A 253 -32.09 -12.53 5.88
N LYS A 254 -32.79 -13.23 4.97
CA LYS A 254 -33.67 -14.37 5.28
C LYS A 254 -33.01 -15.73 5.04
N GLU A 255 -31.79 -15.75 4.56
CA GLU A 255 -31.06 -16.97 4.20
C GLU A 255 -30.07 -17.32 5.30
N GLU A 256 -30.04 -18.58 5.69
CA GLU A 256 -29.01 -19.10 6.60
C GLU A 256 -27.77 -19.48 5.81
N ALA A 257 -26.58 -19.14 6.35
CA ALA A 257 -25.32 -19.52 5.74
C ALA A 257 -25.15 -21.06 5.79
N PRO A 258 -24.94 -21.73 4.65
CA PRO A 258 -24.72 -23.17 4.63
C PRO A 258 -23.39 -23.52 5.31
N LYS A 259 -23.17 -24.82 5.59
CA LYS A 259 -21.88 -25.28 6.12
C LYS A 259 -20.75 -24.91 5.15
N GLY A 260 -19.64 -24.44 5.70
CA GLY A 260 -18.46 -24.03 4.94
C GLY A 260 -17.16 -24.50 5.58
N THR A 261 -16.07 -23.87 5.18
CA THR A 261 -14.71 -24.24 5.58
C THR A 261 -14.44 -24.14 7.08
N ARG A 262 -15.16 -23.26 7.79
CA ARG A 262 -14.97 -23.12 9.24
C ARG A 262 -15.47 -24.36 10.00
N GLN A 263 -16.67 -24.85 9.72
CA GLN A 263 -17.17 -26.06 10.36
C GLN A 263 -16.27 -27.25 10.05
N LEU A 264 -15.72 -27.28 8.84
CA LEU A 264 -14.80 -28.34 8.47
C LEU A 264 -13.49 -28.28 9.26
N LEU A 265 -12.97 -27.07 9.53
CA LEU A 265 -11.80 -26.90 10.41
C LEU A 265 -12.12 -27.35 11.84
N ASP A 266 -13.29 -27.00 12.35
CA ASP A 266 -13.73 -27.39 13.70
C ASP A 266 -13.88 -28.92 13.84
N GLU A 267 -14.32 -29.59 12.76
CA GLU A 267 -14.48 -31.05 12.72
C GLU A 267 -13.14 -31.80 12.58
N LEU A 268 -12.21 -31.28 11.77
CA LEU A 268 -10.96 -31.99 11.41
C LEU A 268 -9.76 -31.59 12.27
N GLY A 269 -9.75 -30.35 12.77
CA GLY A 269 -8.54 -29.72 13.33
C GLY A 269 -7.54 -29.29 12.24
N PRO A 270 -6.53 -28.44 12.59
CA PRO A 270 -5.66 -27.79 11.62
C PRO A 270 -4.88 -28.74 10.73
N GLU A 271 -4.29 -29.80 11.27
CA GLU A 271 -3.45 -30.72 10.52
C GLU A 271 -4.24 -31.54 9.49
N LYS A 272 -5.40 -32.08 9.89
CA LYS A 272 -6.25 -32.86 8.96
C LYS A 272 -6.94 -31.94 7.97
N PHE A 273 -7.26 -30.70 8.36
CA PHE A 273 -7.80 -29.71 7.45
C PHE A 273 -6.78 -29.32 6.38
N ALA A 274 -5.51 -29.06 6.75
CA ALA A 274 -4.44 -28.80 5.79
C ALA A 274 -4.27 -29.99 4.82
N LYS A 275 -4.32 -31.22 5.33
CA LYS A 275 -4.28 -32.39 4.46
C LYS A 275 -5.49 -32.49 3.54
N TRP A 276 -6.68 -32.18 4.02
CA TRP A 276 -7.89 -32.11 3.19
C TRP A 276 -7.76 -31.08 2.06
N VAL A 277 -7.17 -29.89 2.32
CA VAL A 277 -6.85 -28.89 1.28
C VAL A 277 -5.88 -29.46 0.27
N LEU A 278 -4.81 -30.13 0.73
CA LEU A 278 -3.77 -30.72 -0.13
C LEU A 278 -4.32 -31.83 -1.05
N ASP A 279 -5.28 -32.61 -0.56
CA ASP A 279 -5.89 -33.76 -1.28
C ASP A 279 -6.97 -33.31 -2.30
N ARG A 280 -7.34 -32.02 -2.31
CA ARG A 280 -8.31 -31.48 -3.29
C ARG A 280 -7.72 -31.38 -4.68
N LYS A 281 -8.60 -31.55 -5.67
CA LYS A 281 -8.26 -31.35 -7.09
C LYS A 281 -8.53 -29.94 -7.58
N GLU A 282 -9.48 -29.27 -6.97
CA GLU A 282 -9.82 -27.88 -7.30
C GLU A 282 -8.98 -26.91 -6.47
N VAL A 283 -8.60 -25.80 -7.11
CA VAL A 283 -7.96 -24.67 -6.44
C VAL A 283 -8.99 -23.95 -5.58
N MET A 284 -8.63 -23.63 -4.35
CA MET A 284 -9.47 -22.84 -3.45
C MET A 284 -9.16 -21.35 -3.56
N PHE A 285 -10.13 -20.52 -3.22
CA PHE A 285 -10.02 -19.07 -3.30
C PHE A 285 -10.13 -18.43 -1.91
N MET A 286 -9.21 -17.50 -1.61
CA MET A 286 -9.33 -16.59 -0.49
C MET A 286 -9.79 -15.21 -1.00
N ASP A 287 -10.82 -14.64 -0.40
CA ASP A 287 -11.32 -13.31 -0.74
C ASP A 287 -10.63 -12.24 0.10
N THR A 288 -9.90 -11.34 -0.57
CA THR A 288 -9.16 -10.23 0.05
C THR A 288 -9.97 -8.93 0.13
N THR A 289 -11.22 -8.92 -0.31
CA THR A 289 -12.08 -7.72 -0.41
C THR A 289 -12.15 -6.97 0.93
N TYR A 290 -12.19 -7.69 2.04
CA TYR A 290 -12.39 -7.10 3.37
C TYR A 290 -11.11 -6.67 4.08
N ARG A 291 -9.94 -6.89 3.48
CA ARG A 291 -8.63 -6.45 4.01
C ARG A 291 -7.74 -5.85 2.93
N ASP A 292 -7.02 -6.68 2.15
CA ASP A 292 -5.93 -6.20 1.29
C ASP A 292 -6.44 -5.39 0.09
N ALA A 293 -7.56 -5.79 -0.51
CA ALA A 293 -8.13 -5.08 -1.64
C ALA A 293 -8.48 -3.62 -1.27
N HIS A 294 -9.18 -3.38 -0.15
CA HIS A 294 -9.49 -2.02 0.23
C HIS A 294 -8.31 -1.28 0.88
N GLN A 295 -7.34 -2.01 1.45
CA GLN A 295 -6.08 -1.41 1.90
C GLN A 295 -5.31 -0.85 0.71
N SER A 296 -5.21 -1.59 -0.39
CA SER A 296 -4.44 -1.22 -1.56
C SER A 296 -5.16 -0.20 -2.47
N LEU A 297 -6.49 -0.27 -2.55
CA LEU A 297 -7.28 0.52 -3.50
C LEU A 297 -8.02 1.71 -2.88
N LEU A 298 -8.35 1.65 -1.58
CA LEU A 298 -9.20 2.62 -0.90
C LEU A 298 -8.56 3.15 0.39
N ALA A 299 -7.22 3.14 0.49
CA ALA A 299 -6.46 3.58 1.66
C ALA A 299 -7.00 3.02 2.99
N THR A 300 -7.55 1.81 2.97
CA THR A 300 -8.18 1.13 4.13
C THR A 300 -9.42 1.86 4.69
N ARG A 301 -10.05 2.76 3.93
CA ARG A 301 -11.14 3.64 4.42
C ARG A 301 -12.54 3.03 4.32
N VAL A 302 -12.68 1.69 4.20
CA VAL A 302 -13.98 1.02 4.20
C VAL A 302 -14.47 0.82 5.63
N ARG A 303 -15.65 1.35 5.94
CA ARG A 303 -16.25 1.28 7.26
C ARG A 303 -16.88 -0.10 7.52
N THR A 304 -16.99 -0.48 8.78
CA THR A 304 -17.67 -1.71 9.19
C THR A 304 -19.09 -1.79 8.63
N HIS A 305 -19.84 -0.68 8.67
CA HIS A 305 -21.18 -0.60 8.08
C HIS A 305 -21.24 -1.00 6.61
N ASP A 306 -20.23 -0.62 5.83
CA ASP A 306 -20.20 -0.93 4.39
C ASP A 306 -19.80 -2.39 4.13
N ILE A 307 -18.90 -2.94 4.93
CA ILE A 307 -18.54 -4.37 4.91
C ILE A 307 -19.77 -5.24 5.22
N MET A 308 -20.54 -4.86 6.23
CA MET A 308 -21.71 -5.62 6.69
C MET A 308 -22.81 -5.75 5.64
N LYS A 309 -22.84 -4.87 4.63
CA LYS A 309 -23.80 -4.97 3.51
C LYS A 309 -23.51 -6.13 2.56
N ALA A 310 -22.27 -6.61 2.49
CA ALA A 310 -21.86 -7.61 1.52
C ALA A 310 -21.47 -8.95 2.14
N ILE A 311 -20.86 -8.96 3.33
CA ILE A 311 -20.22 -10.14 3.88
C ILE A 311 -21.17 -11.32 4.10
N HIS A 312 -22.39 -11.06 4.60
CA HIS A 312 -23.39 -12.11 4.80
C HIS A 312 -23.85 -12.70 3.46
N TYR A 313 -24.14 -11.83 2.49
CA TYR A 313 -24.51 -12.26 1.15
C TYR A 313 -23.45 -13.17 0.53
N THR A 314 -22.17 -12.80 0.64
CA THR A 314 -21.06 -13.63 0.14
C THR A 314 -20.97 -14.95 0.89
N ALA A 315 -21.13 -14.96 2.21
CA ALA A 315 -21.07 -16.16 3.03
C ALA A 315 -22.19 -17.16 2.70
N VAL A 316 -23.35 -16.67 2.27
CA VAL A 316 -24.50 -17.51 1.85
C VAL A 316 -24.28 -18.05 0.44
N HIS A 317 -23.88 -17.20 -0.51
CA HIS A 317 -23.88 -17.54 -1.93
C HIS A 317 -22.57 -18.13 -2.46
N VAL A 318 -21.47 -18.02 -1.69
CA VAL A 318 -20.14 -18.56 -2.06
C VAL A 318 -19.54 -19.30 -0.85
N PRO A 319 -20.21 -20.32 -0.31
CA PRO A 319 -19.77 -21.03 0.89
C PRO A 319 -18.53 -21.89 0.68
N GLU A 320 -18.12 -22.14 -0.56
CA GLU A 320 -16.94 -22.90 -0.96
C GLU A 320 -15.61 -22.13 -0.83
N LEU A 321 -15.65 -20.85 -0.48
CA LEU A 321 -14.45 -20.06 -0.26
C LEU A 321 -13.55 -20.69 0.81
N PHE A 322 -12.24 -20.63 0.56
CA PHE A 322 -11.26 -21.04 1.57
C PHE A 322 -11.37 -20.16 2.82
N SER A 323 -11.25 -18.83 2.63
CA SER A 323 -11.34 -17.87 3.73
C SER A 323 -11.69 -16.46 3.24
N PHE A 324 -12.13 -15.62 4.17
CA PHE A 324 -12.13 -14.16 4.05
C PHE A 324 -10.89 -13.59 4.73
N GLU A 325 -10.04 -12.87 3.99
CA GLU A 325 -9.02 -12.04 4.60
C GLU A 325 -9.66 -10.73 5.05
N ASN A 326 -9.80 -10.54 6.35
CA ASN A 326 -10.63 -9.47 6.89
C ASN A 326 -9.95 -8.61 7.95
N TRP A 327 -8.73 -8.97 8.38
CA TRP A 327 -8.09 -8.31 9.49
C TRP A 327 -6.57 -8.31 9.37
N GLY A 328 -5.91 -7.42 10.15
CA GLY A 328 -4.45 -7.32 10.20
C GLY A 328 -3.89 -6.06 9.58
N GLY A 329 -2.65 -5.73 9.94
CA GLY A 329 -1.92 -4.59 9.40
C GLY A 329 -2.67 -3.27 9.53
N ALA A 330 -2.76 -2.55 8.41
CA ALA A 330 -3.38 -1.23 8.36
C ALA A 330 -4.88 -1.23 8.67
N THR A 331 -5.60 -2.33 8.44
CA THR A 331 -7.03 -2.38 8.79
C THR A 331 -7.29 -2.22 10.28
N PHE A 332 -6.36 -2.70 11.12
CA PHE A 332 -6.41 -2.51 12.57
C PHE A 332 -6.16 -1.04 12.95
N ASP A 333 -5.05 -0.49 12.49
CA ASP A 333 -4.62 0.86 12.81
C ASP A 333 -5.60 1.93 12.25
N VAL A 334 -6.01 1.79 10.99
CA VAL A 334 -6.92 2.73 10.33
C VAL A 334 -8.30 2.76 10.96
N ALA A 335 -8.81 1.62 11.45
CA ALA A 335 -10.08 1.58 12.17
C ALA A 335 -10.06 2.52 13.37
N TYR A 336 -8.97 2.51 14.16
CA TYR A 336 -8.83 3.42 15.29
C TYR A 336 -8.55 4.86 14.87
N ARG A 337 -7.58 5.07 13.97
CA ARG A 337 -7.04 6.42 13.70
C ARG A 337 -7.90 7.28 12.81
N PHE A 338 -8.66 6.67 11.89
CA PHE A 338 -9.34 7.40 10.83
C PHE A 338 -10.83 7.10 10.70
N LEU A 339 -11.28 5.96 11.19
CA LEU A 339 -12.68 5.58 11.07
C LEU A 339 -13.43 5.69 12.40
N ASP A 340 -12.73 5.94 13.49
CA ASP A 340 -13.28 6.00 14.84
C ASP A 340 -14.08 4.73 15.20
N GLU A 341 -13.57 3.57 14.74
CA GLU A 341 -14.19 2.26 14.92
C GLU A 341 -13.26 1.33 15.72
N SER A 342 -13.85 0.48 16.57
CA SER A 342 -13.12 -0.62 17.21
C SER A 342 -12.86 -1.75 16.22
N PRO A 343 -11.60 -2.10 15.90
CA PRO A 343 -11.30 -3.24 15.02
C PRO A 343 -11.75 -4.57 15.61
N TRP A 344 -11.82 -4.68 16.95
CA TRP A 344 -12.31 -5.86 17.65
C TRP A 344 -13.84 -6.03 17.47
N ASP A 345 -14.60 -4.94 17.57
CA ASP A 345 -16.04 -4.96 17.33
C ASP A 345 -16.35 -5.26 15.87
N ARG A 346 -15.55 -4.70 14.93
CA ARG A 346 -15.60 -5.04 13.51
C ARG A 346 -15.46 -6.55 13.31
N LEU A 347 -14.43 -7.15 13.88
CA LEU A 347 -14.16 -8.59 13.76
C LEU A 347 -15.34 -9.42 14.26
N ARG A 348 -15.87 -9.09 15.45
CA ARG A 348 -17.02 -9.79 16.05
C ARG A 348 -18.29 -9.68 15.22
N GLN A 349 -18.58 -8.49 14.70
CA GLN A 349 -19.74 -8.26 13.82
C GLN A 349 -19.62 -9.07 12.52
N MET A 350 -18.45 -9.02 11.88
CA MET A 350 -18.18 -9.79 10.66
C MET A 350 -18.32 -11.30 10.93
N ARG A 351 -17.75 -11.80 12.03
CA ARG A 351 -17.85 -13.21 12.42
C ARG A 351 -19.29 -13.67 12.63
N LYS A 352 -20.12 -12.81 13.22
CA LYS A 352 -21.56 -13.08 13.39
C LYS A 352 -22.30 -13.17 12.04
N ALA A 353 -21.90 -12.33 11.08
CA ALA A 353 -22.51 -12.28 9.76
C ALA A 353 -22.05 -13.41 8.81
N ALA A 354 -20.83 -13.91 8.98
CA ALA A 354 -20.26 -15.00 8.18
C ALA A 354 -19.74 -16.13 9.11
N PRO A 355 -20.66 -16.95 9.67
CA PRO A 355 -20.29 -17.98 10.65
C PRO A 355 -19.64 -19.22 10.04
N ASN A 356 -19.71 -19.39 8.73
CA ASN A 356 -19.37 -20.61 7.99
C ASN A 356 -18.02 -20.56 7.26
N ILE A 357 -17.45 -19.40 7.00
CA ILE A 357 -16.20 -19.26 6.25
C ILE A 357 -15.06 -18.94 7.22
N LEU A 358 -13.87 -19.49 6.97
CA LEU A 358 -12.66 -19.17 7.75
C LEU A 358 -12.34 -17.67 7.66
N PHE A 359 -11.94 -17.10 8.78
CA PHE A 359 -11.40 -15.73 8.82
C PHE A 359 -9.89 -15.77 8.88
N GLN A 360 -9.28 -15.02 7.99
CA GLN A 360 -7.84 -14.91 7.88
C GLN A 360 -7.36 -13.51 8.23
N MET A 361 -6.24 -13.43 8.95
CA MET A 361 -5.55 -12.18 9.22
C MET A 361 -4.10 -12.22 8.77
N LEU A 362 -3.58 -11.05 8.41
CA LEU A 362 -2.17 -10.85 8.17
C LEU A 362 -1.46 -10.47 9.48
N THR A 363 -0.40 -11.19 9.84
CA THR A 363 0.41 -10.97 11.05
C THR A 363 1.87 -10.75 10.68
N ARG A 364 2.43 -9.61 11.10
CA ARG A 364 3.83 -9.26 10.82
C ARG A 364 4.77 -9.85 11.89
N GLY A 365 4.91 -11.16 11.94
CA GLY A 365 5.82 -11.83 12.88
C GLY A 365 5.78 -11.21 14.30
N ALA A 366 6.92 -10.74 14.79
CA ALA A 366 7.05 -10.11 16.10
C ALA A 366 6.37 -8.73 16.23
N ASN A 367 5.97 -8.11 15.12
CA ASN A 367 5.27 -6.81 15.13
C ASN A 367 3.76 -6.94 15.19
N THR A 368 3.20 -8.13 14.99
CA THR A 368 1.76 -8.40 14.89
C THR A 368 1.04 -7.46 13.91
N VAL A 369 0.26 -6.50 14.38
CA VAL A 369 -0.39 -5.44 13.57
C VAL A 369 0.32 -4.08 13.67
N GLY A 370 1.36 -3.97 14.50
CA GLY A 370 2.10 -2.73 14.73
C GLY A 370 3.27 -2.50 13.78
N TYR A 371 4.08 -1.50 14.10
CA TYR A 371 5.23 -1.05 13.31
C TYR A 371 6.58 -1.23 14.02
N THR A 372 6.55 -1.77 15.25
CA THR A 372 7.73 -2.09 16.07
C THR A 372 7.62 -3.51 16.60
N ASN A 373 8.75 -4.11 16.96
CA ASN A 373 8.74 -5.43 17.60
C ASN A 373 8.12 -5.34 19.00
N TYR A 374 7.17 -6.21 19.25
CA TYR A 374 6.58 -6.36 20.58
C TYR A 374 7.28 -7.48 21.37
N PRO A 375 7.28 -7.37 22.71
CA PRO A 375 7.70 -8.49 23.56
C PRO A 375 6.87 -9.74 23.31
N GLU A 376 7.48 -10.91 23.50
CA GLU A 376 6.86 -12.21 23.18
C GLU A 376 5.50 -12.42 23.87
N ASN A 377 5.37 -11.99 25.13
CA ASN A 377 4.10 -12.09 25.87
C ASN A 377 2.98 -11.26 25.25
N VAL A 378 3.29 -10.12 24.63
CA VAL A 378 2.33 -9.27 23.93
C VAL A 378 1.90 -9.95 22.61
N VAL A 379 2.86 -10.49 21.86
CA VAL A 379 2.58 -11.25 20.62
C VAL A 379 1.65 -12.43 20.93
N ARG A 380 1.94 -13.23 21.95
CA ARG A 380 1.11 -14.37 22.35
C ARG A 380 -0.28 -13.93 22.77
N HIS A 381 -0.38 -12.93 23.63
CA HIS A 381 -1.68 -12.42 24.08
C HIS A 381 -2.52 -11.86 22.92
N PHE A 382 -1.89 -11.14 21.98
CA PHE A 382 -2.58 -10.62 20.81
C PHE A 382 -3.17 -11.75 19.94
N ILE A 383 -2.39 -12.80 19.66
CA ILE A 383 -2.84 -13.96 18.88
C ILE A 383 -3.97 -14.69 19.61
N ASP A 384 -3.82 -14.88 20.91
CA ASP A 384 -4.83 -15.47 21.78
C ASP A 384 -6.18 -14.73 21.64
N GLN A 385 -6.15 -13.42 21.82
CA GLN A 385 -7.33 -12.59 21.69
C GLN A 385 -7.91 -12.58 20.27
N ALA A 386 -7.07 -12.55 19.23
CA ALA A 386 -7.53 -12.58 17.84
C ALA A 386 -8.25 -13.90 17.52
N ALA A 387 -7.70 -15.03 17.97
CA ALA A 387 -8.31 -16.34 17.82
C ALA A 387 -9.65 -16.45 18.54
N ASP A 388 -9.73 -15.97 19.78
CA ASP A 388 -10.97 -15.98 20.58
C ASP A 388 -12.07 -15.07 20.01
N ASN A 389 -11.68 -13.98 19.32
CA ASN A 389 -12.63 -13.09 18.65
C ASN A 389 -12.99 -13.51 17.22
N GLY A 390 -12.43 -14.63 16.71
CA GLY A 390 -12.94 -15.26 15.51
C GLY A 390 -11.97 -15.39 14.34
N ILE A 391 -10.68 -15.16 14.51
CA ILE A 391 -9.66 -15.50 13.50
C ILE A 391 -9.37 -17.00 13.53
N ASP A 392 -9.34 -17.61 12.34
CA ASP A 392 -9.11 -19.04 12.16
C ASP A 392 -7.77 -19.34 11.47
N VAL A 393 -7.32 -18.43 10.59
CA VAL A 393 -6.07 -18.55 9.81
C VAL A 393 -5.19 -17.34 10.07
N PHE A 394 -3.96 -17.57 10.50
CA PHE A 394 -2.97 -16.53 10.72
C PHE A 394 -1.90 -16.61 9.63
N ARG A 395 -1.91 -15.68 8.67
CA ARG A 395 -0.85 -15.51 7.69
C ARG A 395 0.29 -14.72 8.33
N ILE A 396 1.32 -15.45 8.73
CA ILE A 396 2.46 -14.94 9.50
C ILE A 396 3.62 -14.72 8.53
N PHE A 397 4.16 -13.52 8.47
CA PHE A 397 5.30 -13.19 7.62
C PHE A 397 6.30 -12.28 8.32
N ASP A 398 7.53 -12.31 7.84
CA ASP A 398 8.55 -11.30 8.13
C ASP A 398 9.06 -10.73 6.80
N CYS A 399 9.22 -9.41 6.71
CA CYS A 399 9.60 -8.74 5.45
C CYS A 399 11.01 -9.09 4.96
N LEU A 400 11.88 -9.57 5.86
CA LEU A 400 13.23 -10.05 5.58
C LEU A 400 13.33 -11.58 5.53
N ASN A 401 12.19 -12.27 5.63
CA ASN A 401 12.10 -13.74 5.70
C ASN A 401 12.88 -14.34 6.88
N GLN A 402 12.92 -13.64 8.01
CA GLN A 402 13.59 -14.13 9.23
C GLN A 402 12.63 -15.02 10.03
N LEU A 403 12.82 -16.34 9.93
CA LEU A 403 11.93 -17.31 10.57
C LEU A 403 11.85 -17.16 12.09
N ASN A 404 12.94 -16.76 12.75
CA ASN A 404 12.97 -16.53 14.20
C ASN A 404 11.97 -15.46 14.67
N HIS A 405 11.63 -14.48 13.82
CA HIS A 405 10.59 -13.49 14.12
C HIS A 405 9.17 -14.06 14.02
N MET A 406 9.01 -15.19 13.37
CA MET A 406 7.71 -15.83 13.11
C MET A 406 7.38 -16.95 14.10
N THR A 407 8.40 -17.56 14.71
CA THR A 407 8.27 -18.79 15.52
C THR A 407 7.32 -18.63 16.71
N VAL A 408 7.37 -17.50 17.42
CA VAL A 408 6.49 -17.21 18.57
C VAL A 408 5.02 -17.19 18.13
N SER A 409 4.76 -16.56 16.98
CA SER A 409 3.42 -16.49 16.41
C SER A 409 2.92 -17.86 15.94
N ILE A 410 3.76 -18.63 15.25
CA ILE A 410 3.42 -20.00 14.80
C ILE A 410 3.09 -20.89 16.01
N ASP A 411 3.91 -20.84 17.05
CA ASP A 411 3.73 -21.65 18.26
C ASP A 411 2.38 -21.31 18.95
N GLU A 412 2.06 -20.01 19.10
CA GLU A 412 0.83 -19.62 19.77
C GLU A 412 -0.43 -19.95 18.98
N VAL A 413 -0.40 -19.75 17.66
CA VAL A 413 -1.51 -20.15 16.77
C VAL A 413 -1.80 -21.63 16.87
N ARG A 414 -0.76 -22.48 16.91
CA ARG A 414 -0.92 -23.92 17.08
C ARG A 414 -1.52 -24.29 18.43
N LYS A 415 -1.09 -23.64 19.51
CA LYS A 415 -1.69 -23.84 20.85
C LYS A 415 -3.17 -23.54 20.89
N LYS A 416 -3.61 -22.55 20.08
CA LYS A 416 -5.04 -22.20 19.94
C LYS A 416 -5.80 -23.11 18.99
N ASN A 417 -5.16 -24.18 18.47
CA ASN A 417 -5.75 -25.09 17.48
C ASN A 417 -6.29 -24.36 16.24
N LYS A 418 -5.54 -23.35 15.78
CA LYS A 418 -5.80 -22.56 14.59
C LYS A 418 -4.77 -22.84 13.49
N ILE A 419 -5.02 -22.37 12.27
CA ILE A 419 -4.14 -22.59 11.12
C ILE A 419 -3.01 -21.57 11.14
N ALA A 420 -1.77 -22.07 11.28
CA ALA A 420 -0.56 -21.29 11.07
C ALA A 420 -0.16 -21.36 9.58
N GLU A 421 -0.43 -20.29 8.85
CA GLU A 421 0.01 -20.11 7.47
C GLU A 421 1.32 -19.31 7.49
N ALA A 422 2.46 -19.99 7.36
CA ALA A 422 3.76 -19.36 7.31
C ALA A 422 4.03 -18.83 5.90
N CYS A 423 4.40 -17.55 5.81
CA CYS A 423 4.47 -16.84 4.55
C CYS A 423 5.86 -16.24 4.33
N PHE A 424 6.46 -16.49 3.19
CA PHE A 424 7.68 -15.79 2.76
C PHE A 424 7.39 -14.73 1.72
N CYS A 425 8.15 -13.63 1.79
CA CYS A 425 8.12 -12.57 0.80
C CYS A 425 8.96 -12.97 -0.41
N TYR A 426 8.35 -13.00 -1.59
CA TYR A 426 9.06 -13.25 -2.84
C TYR A 426 9.75 -11.98 -3.32
N THR A 427 11.02 -12.12 -3.74
CA THR A 427 11.81 -11.03 -4.32
C THR A 427 12.81 -11.58 -5.32
N GLY A 428 13.32 -10.73 -6.20
CA GLY A 428 14.27 -11.11 -7.24
C GLY A 428 13.63 -11.81 -8.44
N ASP A 429 14.43 -12.53 -9.17
CA ASP A 429 14.03 -13.33 -10.33
C ASP A 429 14.71 -14.71 -10.24
N ILE A 430 13.96 -15.73 -9.86
CA ILE A 430 14.48 -17.10 -9.73
C ILE A 430 14.88 -17.73 -11.07
N MET A 431 14.47 -17.12 -12.19
CA MET A 431 14.83 -17.59 -13.53
C MET A 431 16.15 -17.00 -14.01
N ASP A 432 16.70 -16.01 -13.32
CA ASP A 432 18.00 -15.42 -13.62
C ASP A 432 19.11 -16.16 -12.85
N PRO A 433 19.96 -16.93 -13.53
CA PRO A 433 21.02 -17.73 -12.89
C PRO A 433 22.14 -16.86 -12.26
N SER A 434 22.22 -15.59 -12.60
CA SER A 434 23.19 -14.66 -12.00
C SER A 434 22.78 -14.24 -10.59
N ARG A 435 21.50 -14.39 -10.20
CA ARG A 435 20.95 -13.99 -8.91
C ARG A 435 20.94 -15.13 -7.92
N GLN A 436 22.03 -15.28 -7.19
CA GLN A 436 22.23 -16.44 -6.30
C GLN A 436 21.49 -16.34 -4.96
N LYS A 437 21.30 -15.12 -4.42
CA LYS A 437 20.78 -14.93 -3.04
C LYS A 437 19.35 -15.45 -2.86
N TYR A 438 18.44 -15.09 -3.75
CA TYR A 438 17.02 -15.45 -3.70
C TYR A 438 16.69 -16.47 -4.81
N SER A 439 17.44 -17.58 -4.78
CA SER A 439 17.30 -18.66 -5.75
C SER A 439 16.10 -19.55 -5.45
N LEU A 440 15.74 -20.41 -6.40
CA LEU A 440 14.71 -21.43 -6.19
C LEU A 440 15.01 -22.31 -4.95
N LYS A 441 16.30 -22.68 -4.77
CA LYS A 441 16.77 -23.44 -3.60
C LYS A 441 16.54 -22.67 -2.30
N TYR A 442 16.78 -21.35 -2.27
CA TYR A 442 16.51 -20.52 -1.09
C TYR A 442 15.05 -20.65 -0.62
N TYR A 443 14.09 -20.55 -1.52
CA TYR A 443 12.67 -20.63 -1.17
C TYR A 443 12.23 -22.03 -0.76
N THR A 444 12.75 -23.07 -1.40
CA THR A 444 12.45 -24.45 -1.02
C THR A 444 13.04 -24.83 0.35
N ASP A 445 14.25 -24.37 0.66
CA ASP A 445 14.86 -24.59 1.97
C ASP A 445 14.09 -23.84 3.06
N LEU A 446 13.72 -22.57 2.83
CA LEU A 446 12.92 -21.77 3.74
C LEU A 446 11.54 -22.41 4.00
N ALA A 447 10.89 -22.93 2.97
CA ALA A 447 9.61 -23.64 3.13
C ALA A 447 9.75 -24.89 4.02
N LYS A 448 10.85 -25.64 3.91
CA LYS A 448 11.15 -26.76 4.80
C LYS A 448 11.36 -26.32 6.24
N GLU A 449 12.07 -25.22 6.44
CA GLU A 449 12.27 -24.63 7.77
C GLU A 449 10.94 -24.19 8.40
N MET A 450 10.07 -23.53 7.62
CA MET A 450 8.72 -23.13 8.05
C MET A 450 7.85 -24.33 8.40
N LYS A 451 7.88 -25.41 7.61
CA LYS A 451 7.23 -26.66 7.93
C LYS A 451 7.73 -27.22 9.27
N ASN A 452 9.05 -27.27 9.47
CA ASN A 452 9.66 -27.76 10.69
C ASN A 452 9.31 -26.89 11.91
N ALA A 453 9.10 -25.59 11.71
CA ALA A 453 8.61 -24.66 12.74
C ALA A 453 7.13 -24.88 13.10
N GLY A 454 6.41 -25.72 12.32
CA GLY A 454 5.03 -26.11 12.61
C GLY A 454 3.97 -25.41 11.76
N ALA A 455 4.32 -24.86 10.61
CA ALA A 455 3.33 -24.33 9.68
C ALA A 455 2.36 -25.42 9.19
N ASN A 456 1.09 -25.07 9.03
CA ASN A 456 0.07 -25.92 8.41
C ASN A 456 -0.06 -25.66 6.90
N ILE A 457 0.25 -24.43 6.46
CA ILE A 457 0.18 -23.97 5.06
C ILE A 457 1.42 -23.11 4.80
N ILE A 458 2.00 -23.21 3.61
CA ILE A 458 3.06 -22.33 3.15
C ILE A 458 2.48 -21.31 2.17
N ALA A 459 2.70 -20.02 2.44
CA ALA A 459 2.24 -18.96 1.57
C ALA A 459 3.39 -18.22 0.86
N ILE A 460 3.14 -17.83 -0.36
CA ILE A 460 4.02 -16.97 -1.16
C ILE A 460 3.41 -15.58 -1.18
N LYS A 461 4.17 -14.56 -0.76
CA LYS A 461 3.73 -13.16 -0.79
C LYS A 461 4.55 -12.37 -1.80
N ASP A 462 3.96 -12.16 -2.96
CA ASP A 462 4.52 -11.31 -4.01
C ASP A 462 3.88 -9.92 -3.96
N MET A 463 4.43 -9.04 -3.12
CA MET A 463 3.89 -7.71 -2.86
C MET A 463 4.10 -6.71 -4.01
N ALA A 464 4.96 -7.02 -4.95
CA ALA A 464 5.36 -6.09 -6.01
C ALA A 464 5.05 -6.60 -7.43
N GLY A 465 4.38 -7.76 -7.55
CA GLY A 465 4.08 -8.38 -8.84
C GLY A 465 5.34 -8.80 -9.61
N LEU A 466 6.35 -9.29 -8.88
CA LEU A 466 7.63 -9.71 -9.46
C LEU A 466 7.62 -11.14 -9.98
N LEU A 467 6.68 -11.94 -9.52
CA LEU A 467 6.59 -13.35 -9.85
C LEU A 467 6.08 -13.51 -11.30
N LYS A 468 7.02 -13.69 -12.22
CA LYS A 468 6.72 -13.92 -13.63
C LYS A 468 6.00 -15.27 -13.83
N PRO A 469 5.23 -15.46 -14.93
CA PRO A 469 4.47 -16.69 -15.16
C PRO A 469 5.31 -17.97 -15.10
N GLU A 470 6.45 -18.00 -15.78
CA GLU A 470 7.34 -19.18 -15.78
C GLU A 470 8.02 -19.39 -14.41
N ALA A 471 8.33 -18.30 -13.70
CA ALA A 471 8.84 -18.37 -12.34
C ALA A 471 7.77 -18.91 -11.37
N ALA A 472 6.50 -18.53 -11.55
CA ALA A 472 5.40 -19.06 -10.76
C ALA A 472 5.27 -20.57 -10.92
N TYR A 473 5.30 -21.06 -12.16
CA TYR A 473 5.28 -22.50 -12.43
C TYR A 473 6.46 -23.22 -11.76
N ALA A 474 7.69 -22.73 -11.96
CA ALA A 474 8.89 -23.34 -11.41
C ALA A 474 8.90 -23.33 -9.87
N LEU A 475 8.50 -22.23 -9.25
CA LEU A 475 8.47 -22.10 -7.79
C LEU A 475 7.43 -23.01 -7.17
N ILE A 476 6.19 -23.01 -7.68
CA ILE A 476 5.11 -23.86 -7.15
C ILE A 476 5.48 -25.34 -7.30
N SER A 477 5.94 -25.76 -8.48
CA SER A 477 6.36 -27.16 -8.71
C SER A 477 7.44 -27.59 -7.70
N ALA A 478 8.49 -26.77 -7.53
CA ALA A 478 9.56 -27.08 -6.60
C ALA A 478 9.12 -27.10 -5.13
N LEU A 479 8.17 -26.23 -4.74
CA LEU A 479 7.60 -26.24 -3.39
C LEU A 479 6.73 -27.48 -3.15
N LYS A 480 5.92 -27.90 -4.12
CA LYS A 480 5.11 -29.13 -4.05
C LYS A 480 5.98 -30.38 -3.90
N ASP A 481 7.16 -30.38 -4.52
CA ASP A 481 8.14 -31.48 -4.36
C ASP A 481 8.89 -31.39 -3.01
N ALA A 482 9.06 -30.19 -2.46
CA ALA A 482 9.88 -29.96 -1.26
C ALA A 482 9.11 -30.16 0.05
N VAL A 483 7.80 -29.89 0.07
CA VAL A 483 6.96 -29.95 1.28
C VAL A 483 5.60 -30.58 0.96
N ASP A 484 5.09 -31.39 1.92
CA ASP A 484 3.77 -32.02 1.88
C ASP A 484 2.70 -31.18 2.58
N LEU A 485 2.73 -29.86 2.32
CA LEU A 485 1.79 -28.87 2.84
C LEU A 485 1.10 -28.14 1.67
N PRO A 486 -0.11 -27.63 1.88
CA PRO A 486 -0.75 -26.77 0.90
C PRO A 486 0.09 -25.53 0.60
N ILE A 487 0.09 -25.10 -0.66
CA ILE A 487 0.75 -23.88 -1.12
C ILE A 487 -0.31 -22.82 -1.44
N HIS A 488 -0.17 -21.65 -0.85
CA HIS A 488 -1.05 -20.51 -1.03
C HIS A 488 -0.31 -19.38 -1.76
N LEU A 489 -0.84 -18.87 -2.87
CA LEU A 489 -0.24 -17.78 -3.63
C LEU A 489 -1.01 -16.48 -3.46
N HIS A 490 -0.30 -15.44 -3.00
CA HIS A 490 -0.75 -14.05 -2.96
C HIS A 490 0.15 -13.21 -3.86
N SER A 491 -0.43 -12.40 -4.75
CA SER A 491 0.32 -11.44 -5.56
C SER A 491 -0.49 -10.17 -5.79
N HIS A 492 0.23 -9.03 -5.92
CA HIS A 492 -0.32 -7.74 -6.30
C HIS A 492 -0.20 -7.52 -7.81
N GLU A 493 -1.22 -6.94 -8.42
CA GLU A 493 -1.18 -6.59 -9.85
C GLU A 493 -0.38 -5.29 -10.04
N GLY A 494 0.90 -5.45 -10.32
CA GLY A 494 1.80 -4.32 -10.56
C GLY A 494 2.33 -4.23 -11.99
N GLY A 495 2.43 -5.35 -12.69
CA GLY A 495 3.08 -5.46 -13.99
C GLY A 495 2.20 -5.95 -15.15
N GLY A 496 0.90 -6.13 -14.95
CA GLY A 496 -0.02 -6.64 -15.97
C GLY A 496 0.09 -8.15 -16.23
N CYS A 497 0.87 -8.88 -15.42
CA CYS A 497 1.16 -10.31 -15.62
C CYS A 497 0.56 -11.22 -14.56
N THR A 498 0.01 -10.69 -13.47
CA THR A 498 -0.39 -11.48 -12.28
C THR A 498 -1.42 -12.54 -12.62
N LEU A 499 -2.41 -12.24 -13.44
CA LEU A 499 -3.41 -13.22 -13.87
C LEU A 499 -2.75 -14.41 -14.59
N TYR A 500 -1.77 -14.14 -15.45
CA TYR A 500 -1.05 -15.19 -16.16
C TYR A 500 -0.11 -15.99 -15.24
N SER A 501 0.49 -15.32 -14.26
CA SER A 501 1.27 -15.99 -13.20
C SER A 501 0.39 -16.92 -12.36
N TYR A 502 -0.85 -16.51 -12.05
CA TYR A 502 -1.82 -17.37 -11.36
C TYR A 502 -2.22 -18.59 -12.21
N ALA A 503 -2.48 -18.39 -13.51
CA ALA A 503 -2.77 -19.52 -14.40
C ALA A 503 -1.62 -20.53 -14.39
N LYS A 504 -0.37 -20.06 -14.47
CA LYS A 504 0.82 -20.92 -14.41
C LYS A 504 1.02 -21.59 -13.04
N ALA A 505 0.67 -20.89 -11.96
CA ALA A 505 0.67 -21.48 -10.62
C ALA A 505 -0.37 -22.61 -10.50
N VAL A 506 -1.56 -22.43 -11.09
CA VAL A 506 -2.60 -23.47 -11.16
C VAL A 506 -2.12 -24.68 -11.96
N ASP A 507 -1.49 -24.45 -13.12
CA ASP A 507 -0.89 -25.53 -13.93
C ASP A 507 0.17 -26.33 -13.12
N ALA A 508 0.91 -25.65 -12.23
CA ALA A 508 1.92 -26.25 -11.34
C ALA A 508 1.33 -26.91 -10.07
N GLY A 509 0.03 -26.77 -9.83
CA GLY A 509 -0.68 -27.41 -8.72
C GLY A 509 -0.74 -26.61 -7.44
N VAL A 510 -0.80 -25.28 -7.49
CA VAL A 510 -1.11 -24.43 -6.32
C VAL A 510 -2.44 -24.84 -5.70
N ASP A 511 -2.56 -24.78 -4.38
CA ASP A 511 -3.76 -25.24 -3.69
C ASP A 511 -4.75 -24.11 -3.41
N ILE A 512 -4.23 -22.90 -3.09
CA ILE A 512 -5.05 -21.75 -2.74
C ILE A 512 -4.49 -20.50 -3.45
N VAL A 513 -5.38 -19.63 -3.93
CA VAL A 513 -5.01 -18.34 -4.52
C VAL A 513 -5.89 -17.22 -3.98
N ASP A 514 -5.34 -16.02 -3.90
CA ASP A 514 -6.06 -14.83 -3.48
C ASP A 514 -6.83 -14.20 -4.66
N TYR A 515 -8.01 -13.66 -4.38
CA TYR A 515 -8.76 -12.83 -5.33
C TYR A 515 -9.54 -11.74 -4.59
N ASN A 516 -10.16 -10.82 -5.33
CA ASN A 516 -11.07 -9.82 -4.77
C ASN A 516 -12.27 -9.55 -5.69
N PHE A 517 -13.38 -9.13 -5.10
CA PHE A 517 -14.60 -8.75 -5.82
C PHE A 517 -14.59 -7.32 -6.38
N SER A 518 -13.53 -6.54 -6.19
CA SER A 518 -13.46 -5.18 -6.69
C SER A 518 -13.31 -5.18 -8.22
N GLY A 519 -14.43 -5.19 -8.93
CA GLY A 519 -14.61 -5.39 -10.37
C GLY A 519 -13.88 -4.45 -11.33
N ARG A 520 -12.71 -3.90 -10.99
CA ARG A 520 -11.89 -3.12 -11.91
C ARG A 520 -10.61 -3.83 -12.38
N TYR A 521 -10.20 -4.95 -11.76
CA TYR A 521 -8.96 -5.63 -12.13
C TYR A 521 -9.03 -7.16 -12.26
N CYS A 522 -10.17 -7.78 -11.96
CA CYS A 522 -10.48 -9.14 -12.37
C CYS A 522 -11.94 -9.20 -12.79
N GLY A 523 -12.21 -9.03 -14.08
CA GLY A 523 -13.53 -9.20 -14.68
C GLY A 523 -13.97 -10.67 -14.70
N CYS A 524 -13.79 -11.39 -13.60
CA CYS A 524 -14.17 -12.78 -13.45
C CYS A 524 -15.28 -12.89 -12.42
N GLY A 525 -16.51 -12.67 -12.83
CA GLY A 525 -17.67 -13.18 -12.11
C GLY A 525 -17.75 -14.70 -12.28
N TYR A 526 -17.11 -15.43 -11.37
CA TYR A 526 -17.07 -16.89 -11.46
C TYR A 526 -18.29 -17.53 -10.81
N ARG A 527 -18.95 -18.42 -11.57
CA ARG A 527 -19.92 -19.38 -11.06
C ARG A 527 -19.36 -20.79 -10.89
N ARG A 528 -18.07 -21.06 -11.15
CA ARG A 528 -17.47 -22.40 -10.98
C ARG A 528 -16.00 -22.32 -10.54
N PRO A 529 -15.55 -23.20 -9.64
CA PRO A 529 -14.15 -23.28 -9.23
C PRO A 529 -13.25 -23.76 -10.39
N PHE A 530 -12.01 -23.24 -10.45
CA PHE A 530 -10.99 -23.74 -11.36
C PHE A 530 -10.62 -25.19 -11.04
N GLN A 531 -10.64 -26.05 -12.06
CA GLN A 531 -10.14 -27.43 -11.92
C GLN A 531 -8.69 -27.50 -12.40
N ARG A 532 -7.83 -28.23 -11.68
CA ARG A 532 -6.38 -28.37 -11.96
C ARG A 532 -6.06 -28.92 -13.37
N HIS A 533 -7.01 -29.46 -14.10
CA HIS A 533 -6.83 -30.10 -15.40
C HIS A 533 -7.61 -29.44 -16.54
N GLN A 534 -8.21 -28.27 -16.34
CA GLN A 534 -8.80 -27.50 -17.44
C GLN A 534 -7.90 -26.31 -17.79
N PRO A 535 -7.56 -26.10 -19.08
CA PRO A 535 -6.79 -24.93 -19.46
C PRO A 535 -7.59 -23.67 -19.13
N ALA A 536 -7.04 -22.85 -18.22
CA ALA A 536 -7.63 -21.61 -17.69
C ALA A 536 -8.01 -20.58 -18.78
N PHE A 537 -7.63 -20.84 -20.02
CA PHE A 537 -7.84 -19.94 -21.17
C PHE A 537 -9.26 -19.92 -21.73
N HIS A 538 -10.02 -21.00 -21.63
CA HIS A 538 -11.35 -21.04 -22.26
C HIS A 538 -12.41 -20.26 -21.48
N ASP A 539 -12.32 -20.23 -20.17
CA ASP A 539 -13.33 -19.56 -19.35
C ASP A 539 -13.08 -18.05 -19.16
N CYS A 540 -11.84 -17.57 -19.30
CA CYS A 540 -11.54 -16.13 -19.32
C CYS A 540 -12.00 -15.43 -20.63
N HIS A 541 -11.98 -16.12 -21.77
CA HIS A 541 -12.44 -15.56 -23.05
C HIS A 541 -13.96 -15.41 -23.13
N VAL A 542 -14.72 -16.24 -22.45
CA VAL A 542 -16.19 -16.20 -22.46
C VAL A 542 -16.74 -15.01 -21.67
N LEU A 543 -16.01 -14.48 -20.71
CA LEU A 543 -16.45 -13.33 -19.91
C LEU A 543 -16.06 -11.96 -20.51
N CYS A 544 -15.09 -11.91 -21.41
CA CYS A 544 -14.80 -10.74 -22.23
C CYS A 544 -15.74 -10.59 -23.45
N ALA A 545 -16.52 -11.62 -23.76
CA ALA A 545 -17.45 -11.68 -24.88
C ALA A 545 -18.93 -11.62 -24.46
N ALA A 546 -19.27 -11.02 -23.32
CA ALA A 546 -20.64 -10.64 -23.02
C ALA A 546 -21.04 -9.54 -24.00
N GLU A 547 -21.87 -9.87 -24.98
CA GLU A 547 -22.38 -8.95 -25.98
C GLU A 547 -22.96 -7.70 -25.34
N PRO A 548 -22.67 -6.49 -25.89
CA PRO A 548 -23.37 -5.28 -25.46
C PRO A 548 -24.85 -5.44 -25.84
N SER A 549 -25.73 -5.06 -24.93
CA SER A 549 -27.17 -5.06 -25.18
C SER A 549 -27.50 -4.24 -26.43
N PRO A 550 -28.54 -4.58 -27.21
CA PRO A 550 -28.85 -3.94 -28.49
C PRO A 550 -29.19 -2.44 -28.49
N SER A 551 -29.07 -1.77 -27.35
CA SER A 551 -29.38 -0.34 -27.19
C SER A 551 -28.17 0.60 -27.22
N ALA A 552 -26.96 0.11 -27.53
CA ALA A 552 -25.74 0.92 -27.54
C ALA A 552 -25.17 1.21 -28.96
N GLU A 553 -25.92 0.96 -30.02
CA GLU A 553 -25.57 1.43 -31.39
C GLU A 553 -26.07 2.85 -31.64
N ALA A 554 -25.45 3.86 -31.01
CA ALA A 554 -25.51 5.23 -31.50
C ALA A 554 -24.27 5.99 -31.06
N GLY A 555 -23.30 6.09 -31.95
CA GLY A 555 -22.36 7.20 -31.94
C GLY A 555 -20.94 6.97 -31.46
N TYR A 556 -20.10 6.24 -32.19
CA TYR A 556 -18.68 6.57 -32.34
C TYR A 556 -18.23 6.31 -33.77
N ARG A 557 -18.35 7.33 -34.62
CA ARG A 557 -17.57 7.39 -35.88
C ARG A 557 -16.21 7.98 -35.52
N CYS A 558 -15.17 7.17 -35.65
CA CYS A 558 -13.80 7.68 -35.73
C CYS A 558 -13.67 8.53 -36.99
N ALA A 559 -13.43 9.83 -36.82
CA ALA A 559 -12.92 10.67 -37.90
C ALA A 559 -11.41 10.41 -37.99
N GLY A 560 -11.00 9.62 -38.98
CA GLY A 560 -9.63 9.60 -39.45
C GLY A 560 -9.41 10.72 -40.46
N ASN A 561 -8.15 11.18 -40.52
CA ASN A 561 -7.52 12.06 -41.51
C ASN A 561 -7.70 13.58 -41.33
N HIS A 562 -6.75 14.26 -40.72
CA HIS A 562 -5.64 14.99 -41.43
C HIS A 562 -4.62 15.43 -40.38
#